data_a507158dbf8624b9f19a54648419bfa7
#
_entry.id   a507158dbf8624b9f19a54648419bfa7
#
_cell.length_a   1.000
_cell.length_b   1.000
_cell.length_c   1.000
_cell.angle_alpha   90.00
_cell.angle_beta   90.00
_cell.angle_gamma   90.00
#
_symmetry.space_group_name_H-M   'P 1'
#
loop_
_entity.id
_entity.type
_entity.pdbx_description
1 polymer ?
#
loop_
_entity_poly.entity_id
_entity_poly.type
_entity_poly.pdbx_seq_one_letter_code
_entity_poly.pdbx_strand_id
1 'polypeptide(L)'
;MIQPQTLVRVTDNSGAKIGRVFKVLGGSKKRYARIGDTVILSVQSAEPRKQVKKKDVLRAVVVRTKKAHRRKDGSYIKFDENAVVIIEKDKKEPVAGRILGPIPREIAEFGYQKIASLAPEVI
;
A
#
# COMPACT_ATOMS: atom_id res chain seq x y z
N MET A 1 -9.71 -6.55 -4.74
CA MET A 1 -8.75 -7.23 -3.86
C MET A 1 -7.44 -7.44 -4.61
N ILE A 2 -6.35 -7.46 -3.87
CA ILE A 2 -5.02 -7.61 -4.44
C ILE A 2 -4.56 -9.05 -4.18
N GLN A 3 -4.07 -9.72 -5.24
CA GLN A 3 -3.56 -11.08 -5.15
C GLN A 3 -2.17 -11.16 -5.75
N PRO A 4 -1.43 -12.27 -5.59
CA PRO A 4 -0.15 -12.43 -6.28
C PRO A 4 -0.27 -12.20 -7.78
N GLN A 5 0.72 -11.55 -8.37
CA GLN A 5 0.82 -11.11 -9.76
C GLN A 5 0.01 -9.85 -10.10
N THR A 6 -0.68 -9.23 -9.14
CA THR A 6 -1.38 -7.97 -9.36
C THR A 6 -0.38 -6.82 -9.46
N LEU A 7 -0.55 -5.95 -10.45
CA LEU A 7 0.18 -4.70 -10.54
C LEU A 7 -0.53 -3.66 -9.69
N VAL A 8 0.22 -2.95 -8.87
CA VAL A 8 -0.32 -1.91 -7.99
C VAL A 8 0.48 -0.63 -8.18
N ARG A 9 -0.19 0.50 -7.94
CA ARG A 9 0.45 1.81 -7.97
C ARG A 9 1.08 2.09 -6.60
N VAL A 10 2.30 2.60 -6.61
CA VAL A 10 2.95 3.06 -5.38
C VAL A 10 2.61 4.54 -5.21
N THR A 11 1.94 4.88 -4.13
CA THR A 11 1.37 6.21 -3.91
C THR A 11 2.18 7.06 -2.93
N ASP A 12 3.50 6.92 -2.97
CA ASP A 12 4.40 7.74 -2.16
C ASP A 12 5.50 8.33 -3.04
N ASN A 13 6.39 9.11 -2.43
CA ASN A 13 7.49 9.75 -3.16
C ASN A 13 8.82 9.02 -2.99
N SER A 14 8.80 7.72 -2.71
CA SER A 14 10.01 6.90 -2.59
C SER A 14 10.75 6.74 -3.92
N GLY A 15 10.07 6.98 -5.02
CA GLY A 15 10.60 6.79 -6.37
C GLY A 15 9.98 5.63 -7.12
N ALA A 16 9.40 4.66 -6.43
CA ALA A 16 8.67 3.58 -7.08
C ALA A 16 7.37 4.10 -7.66
N LYS A 17 7.00 3.65 -8.85
CA LYS A 17 5.74 4.01 -9.50
C LYS A 17 4.77 2.85 -9.52
N ILE A 18 5.21 1.69 -10.00
CA ILE A 18 4.39 0.50 -10.13
C ILE A 18 5.15 -0.68 -9.53
N GLY A 19 4.46 -1.49 -8.75
CA GLY A 19 4.98 -2.73 -8.20
C GLY A 19 4.11 -3.91 -8.59
N ARG A 20 4.72 -5.08 -8.66
CA ARG A 20 4.00 -6.34 -8.82
C ARG A 20 4.02 -7.09 -7.50
N VAL A 21 2.84 -7.35 -6.96
CA VAL A 21 2.71 -8.12 -5.73
C VAL A 21 2.98 -9.59 -6.04
N PHE A 22 3.86 -10.23 -5.28
CA PHE A 22 4.08 -11.65 -5.43
C PHE A 22 3.78 -12.45 -4.16
N LYS A 23 3.58 -11.80 -3.04
CA LYS A 23 3.21 -12.47 -1.79
C LYS A 23 2.33 -11.59 -0.93
N VAL A 24 1.30 -12.17 -0.34
CA VAL A 24 0.44 -11.53 0.65
C VAL A 24 0.81 -12.08 2.02
N LEU A 25 1.19 -11.22 2.95
CA LEU A 25 1.58 -11.61 4.30
C LEU A 25 0.35 -11.77 5.20
N GLY A 26 0.49 -12.47 6.32
CA GLY A 26 -0.55 -12.59 7.32
C GLY A 26 -1.20 -13.96 7.43
N GLY A 27 -0.62 -15.00 6.80
CA GLY A 27 -1.12 -16.36 6.93
C GLY A 27 -0.72 -17.24 5.77
N SER A 28 -0.51 -18.54 6.02
CA SER A 28 -0.01 -19.48 5.00
C SER A 28 -0.98 -19.71 3.84
N LYS A 29 -2.29 -19.46 4.05
CA LYS A 29 -3.32 -19.64 3.01
C LYS A 29 -3.97 -18.34 2.57
N LYS A 30 -3.39 -17.20 2.91
CA LYS A 30 -3.96 -15.91 2.55
C LYS A 30 -3.74 -15.64 1.07
N ARG A 31 -4.83 -15.53 0.31
CA ARG A 31 -4.80 -15.33 -1.15
C ARG A 31 -4.95 -13.88 -1.57
N TYR A 32 -5.63 -13.06 -0.76
CA TYR A 32 -6.00 -11.70 -1.15
C TYR A 32 -5.59 -10.71 -0.08
N ALA A 33 -5.10 -9.56 -0.50
CA ALA A 33 -4.81 -8.45 0.37
C ALA A 33 -5.95 -7.44 0.31
N ARG A 34 -6.34 -6.95 1.47
CA ARG A 34 -7.32 -5.89 1.65
C ARG A 34 -6.63 -4.64 2.18
N ILE A 35 -7.39 -3.55 2.34
CA ILE A 35 -6.88 -2.32 2.94
C ILE A 35 -6.28 -2.64 4.30
N GLY A 36 -5.05 -2.20 4.54
CA GLY A 36 -4.32 -2.43 5.78
C GLY A 36 -3.47 -3.69 5.80
N ASP A 37 -3.59 -4.56 4.81
CA ASP A 37 -2.76 -5.75 4.72
C ASP A 37 -1.38 -5.42 4.16
N THR A 38 -0.39 -6.21 4.57
CA THR A 38 0.99 -6.06 4.10
C THR A 38 1.25 -7.04 2.97
N VAL A 39 1.94 -6.57 1.94
CA VAL A 39 2.32 -7.38 0.78
C VAL A 39 3.81 -7.21 0.51
N ILE A 40 4.39 -8.18 -0.20
CA ILE A 40 5.75 -8.08 -0.73
C ILE A 40 5.62 -7.92 -2.23
N LEU A 41 6.27 -6.89 -2.76
CA LEU A 41 6.24 -6.59 -4.18
C LEU A 41 7.63 -6.39 -4.76
N SER A 42 7.74 -6.53 -6.08
CA SER A 42 8.93 -6.14 -6.82
C SER A 42 8.60 -4.87 -7.62
N VAL A 43 9.50 -3.91 -7.60
CA VAL A 43 9.32 -2.64 -8.29
C VAL A 43 9.48 -2.86 -9.80
N GLN A 44 8.45 -2.56 -10.58
CA GLN A 44 8.45 -2.71 -12.02
C GLN A 44 8.82 -1.42 -12.75
N SER A 45 8.51 -0.26 -12.16
CA SER A 45 8.79 1.05 -12.70
C SER A 45 9.17 1.99 -11.58
N ALA A 46 10.25 2.75 -11.75
CA ALA A 46 10.74 3.69 -10.74
C ALA A 46 11.33 4.93 -11.41
N GLU A 47 11.31 6.05 -10.69
CA GLU A 47 11.97 7.26 -11.12
C GLU A 47 13.48 7.13 -10.96
N PRO A 48 14.29 7.66 -11.91
CA PRO A 48 15.74 7.62 -11.77
C PRO A 48 16.19 8.51 -10.60
N ARG A 49 17.32 8.15 -9.99
CA ARG A 49 17.95 8.91 -8.90
C ARG A 49 17.13 9.01 -7.62
N LYS A 50 16.15 8.14 -7.43
CA LYS A 50 15.39 8.07 -6.18
C LYS A 50 15.90 6.91 -5.33
N GLN A 51 15.42 6.86 -4.09
CA GLN A 51 15.81 5.84 -3.10
C GLN A 51 15.47 4.43 -3.53
N VAL A 52 14.29 4.24 -4.13
CA VAL A 52 13.82 2.94 -4.59
C VAL A 52 14.11 2.79 -6.08
N LYS A 53 14.67 1.65 -6.45
CA LYS A 53 15.05 1.35 -7.82
C LYS A 53 14.22 0.23 -8.41
N LYS A 54 14.20 0.15 -9.73
CA LYS A 54 13.55 -0.95 -10.46
C LYS A 54 14.14 -2.28 -10.02
N LYS A 55 13.29 -3.30 -9.89
CA LYS A 55 13.61 -4.66 -9.43
C LYS A 55 13.86 -4.82 -7.94
N ASP A 56 13.80 -3.75 -7.15
CA ASP A 56 13.86 -3.88 -5.69
C ASP A 56 12.67 -4.67 -5.18
N VAL A 57 12.91 -5.49 -4.16
CA VAL A 57 11.89 -6.28 -3.47
C VAL A 57 11.60 -5.62 -2.13
N LEU A 58 10.38 -5.15 -1.94
CA LEU A 58 10.04 -4.29 -0.81
C LEU A 58 8.71 -4.73 -0.19
N ARG A 59 8.53 -4.39 1.08
CA ARG A 59 7.26 -4.55 1.78
C ARG A 59 6.42 -3.27 1.60
N ALA A 60 5.11 -3.47 1.50
CA ALA A 60 4.19 -2.36 1.35
C ALA A 60 2.88 -2.67 2.05
N VAL A 61 2.17 -1.63 2.45
CA VAL A 61 0.83 -1.74 3.01
C VAL A 61 -0.18 -1.28 1.96
N VAL A 62 -1.27 -2.03 1.81
CA VAL A 62 -2.34 -1.68 0.88
C VAL A 62 -3.15 -0.54 1.46
N VAL A 63 -3.20 0.59 0.76
CA VAL A 63 -3.94 1.77 1.21
C VAL A 63 -5.19 2.06 0.40
N ARG A 64 -5.25 1.60 -0.86
CA ARG A 64 -6.44 1.77 -1.70
C ARG A 64 -6.72 0.51 -2.49
N THR A 65 -7.99 0.18 -2.68
CA THR A 65 -8.41 -0.95 -3.50
C THR A 65 -9.56 -0.53 -4.41
N LYS A 66 -9.62 -1.10 -5.61
CA LYS A 66 -10.76 -0.92 -6.51
C LYS A 66 -12.00 -1.61 -5.96
N LYS A 67 -11.83 -2.76 -5.31
CA LYS A 67 -12.93 -3.47 -4.72
C LYS A 67 -13.41 -2.75 -3.46
N ALA A 68 -14.72 -2.66 -3.28
CA ALA A 68 -15.31 -2.03 -2.12
C ALA A 68 -14.88 -2.74 -0.82
N HIS A 69 -14.48 -1.94 0.15
CA HIS A 69 -14.12 -2.40 1.48
C HIS A 69 -15.23 -2.02 2.45
N ARG A 70 -15.78 -3.01 3.16
CA ARG A 70 -16.84 -2.75 4.14
C ARG A 70 -16.23 -2.20 5.42
N ARG A 71 -16.78 -1.09 5.89
CA ARG A 71 -16.40 -0.48 7.15
C ARG A 71 -17.23 -1.04 8.31
N LYS A 72 -16.77 -0.78 9.54
CA LYS A 72 -17.45 -1.24 10.75
C LYS A 72 -18.87 -0.70 10.90
N ASP A 73 -19.11 0.51 10.39
CA ASP A 73 -20.44 1.14 10.44
C ASP A 73 -21.40 0.66 9.35
N GLY A 74 -20.97 -0.29 8.51
CA GLY A 74 -21.78 -0.83 7.43
C GLY A 74 -21.65 -0.11 6.10
N SER A 75 -20.97 1.04 6.05
CA SER A 75 -20.70 1.73 4.79
C SER A 75 -19.58 1.04 4.02
N TYR A 76 -19.41 1.42 2.75
CA TYR A 76 -18.36 0.88 1.88
C TYR A 76 -17.50 2.01 1.36
N ILE A 77 -16.21 1.71 1.18
CA ILE A 77 -15.27 2.62 0.54
C ILE A 77 -14.57 1.89 -0.60
N LYS A 78 -14.44 2.55 -1.74
CA LYS A 78 -13.69 2.03 -2.89
C LYS A 78 -12.97 3.17 -3.57
N PHE A 79 -11.91 2.82 -4.29
CA PHE A 79 -11.08 3.79 -5.01
C PHE A 79 -10.99 3.38 -6.48
N ASP A 80 -10.47 4.28 -7.30
CA ASP A 80 -10.32 4.03 -8.74
C ASP A 80 -9.14 3.11 -9.08
N GLU A 81 -8.25 2.88 -8.12
CA GLU A 81 -7.04 2.09 -8.34
C GLU A 81 -6.62 1.31 -7.10
N ASN A 82 -5.82 0.27 -7.30
CA ASN A 82 -5.15 -0.42 -6.23
C ASN A 82 -3.83 0.31 -5.96
N ALA A 83 -3.61 0.75 -4.72
CA ALA A 83 -2.43 1.51 -4.37
C ALA A 83 -1.84 1.03 -3.04
N VAL A 84 -0.52 1.14 -2.95
CA VAL A 84 0.24 0.74 -1.78
C VAL A 84 1.20 1.85 -1.39
N VAL A 85 1.67 1.79 -0.14
CA VAL A 85 2.74 2.66 0.38
C VAL A 85 3.87 1.74 0.83
N ILE A 86 5.10 2.04 0.39
CA ILE A 86 6.27 1.28 0.81
C ILE A 86 6.54 1.52 2.28
N ILE A 87 6.74 0.45 3.04
CA ILE A 87 7.03 0.52 4.46
C ILE A 87 8.41 -0.07 4.75
N GLU A 88 8.99 0.32 5.87
CA GLU A 88 10.25 -0.23 6.33
C GLU A 88 10.06 -1.67 6.81
N LYS A 89 11.11 -2.48 6.67
CA LYS A 89 11.11 -3.86 7.12
C LYS A 89 10.87 -3.90 8.63
N ASP A 90 9.90 -4.73 9.03
CA ASP A 90 9.56 -4.98 10.45
C ASP A 90 9.04 -3.74 11.21
N LYS A 91 8.67 -2.67 10.50
CA LYS A 91 8.11 -1.47 11.11
C LYS A 91 6.85 -1.04 10.39
N LYS A 92 5.95 -0.38 11.09
CA LYS A 92 4.74 0.21 10.51
C LYS A 92 4.95 1.68 10.15
N GLU A 93 6.10 1.98 9.57
CA GLU A 93 6.49 3.33 9.18
C GLU A 93 6.78 3.40 7.69
N PRO A 94 6.41 4.50 7.01
CA PRO A 94 6.71 4.64 5.60
C PRO A 94 8.19 4.93 5.37
N VAL A 95 8.71 4.46 4.25
CA VAL A 95 10.07 4.77 3.80
C VAL A 95 10.14 6.23 3.32
N ALA A 96 9.10 6.68 2.63
CA ALA A 96 9.05 8.02 2.06
C ALA A 96 8.48 9.03 3.04
N GLY A 97 8.76 10.32 2.81
CA GLY A 97 8.25 11.40 3.64
C GLY A 97 6.93 12.01 3.17
N ARG A 98 6.38 11.56 2.06
CA ARG A 98 5.16 12.13 1.49
C ARG A 98 4.28 11.03 0.90
N ILE A 99 2.99 11.12 1.16
CA ILE A 99 1.97 10.23 0.61
C ILE A 99 1.15 11.01 -0.42
N LEU A 100 0.87 10.39 -1.54
CA LEU A 100 0.14 11.01 -2.65
C LEU A 100 -1.30 10.49 -2.68
N GLY A 101 -2.26 11.40 -2.67
CA GLY A 101 -3.67 11.06 -2.75
C GLY A 101 -4.30 10.64 -1.42
N PRO A 102 -5.62 10.38 -1.41
CA PRO A 102 -6.33 10.06 -0.20
C PRO A 102 -6.05 8.65 0.30
N ILE A 103 -6.18 8.44 1.59
CA ILE A 103 -6.14 7.11 2.20
C ILE A 103 -7.33 6.95 3.15
N PRO A 104 -7.80 5.73 3.40
CA PRO A 104 -8.88 5.50 4.35
C PRO A 104 -8.37 5.61 5.79
N ARG A 105 -9.26 6.03 6.70
CA ARG A 105 -8.91 6.18 8.12
C ARG A 105 -8.57 4.86 8.81
N GLU A 106 -8.99 3.73 8.25
CA GLU A 106 -8.69 2.40 8.78
C GLU A 106 -7.18 2.12 8.82
N ILE A 107 -6.39 2.80 7.99
CA ILE A 107 -4.92 2.66 8.01
C ILE A 107 -4.36 3.06 9.37
N ALA A 108 -4.85 4.14 9.97
CA ALA A 108 -4.43 4.56 11.31
C ALA A 108 -4.86 3.53 12.37
N GLU A 109 -6.05 2.96 12.22
CA GLU A 109 -6.57 1.94 13.14
C GLU A 109 -5.73 0.66 13.13
N PHE A 110 -5.13 0.32 11.99
CA PHE A 110 -4.25 -0.84 11.87
C PHE A 110 -2.82 -0.60 12.37
N GLY A 111 -2.55 0.58 12.90
CA GLY A 111 -1.26 0.92 13.49
C GLY A 111 -0.33 1.74 12.58
N TYR A 112 -0.76 2.11 11.39
CA TYR A 112 0.03 2.92 10.45
C TYR A 112 -0.26 4.41 10.64
N GLN A 113 -0.11 4.90 11.86
CA GLN A 113 -0.46 6.28 12.20
C GLN A 113 0.39 7.32 11.49
N LYS A 114 1.67 7.02 11.28
CA LYS A 114 2.57 7.94 10.58
C LYS A 114 2.16 8.11 9.11
N ILE A 115 1.74 7.04 8.46
CA ILE A 115 1.22 7.10 7.10
C ILE A 115 -0.03 7.98 7.06
N ALA A 116 -0.95 7.79 7.99
CA ALA A 116 -2.15 8.61 8.06
C ALA A 116 -1.83 10.09 8.29
N SER A 117 -0.83 10.39 9.12
CA SER A 117 -0.43 11.77 9.37
C SER A 117 0.22 12.46 8.17
N LEU A 118 0.86 11.70 7.30
CA LEU A 118 1.51 12.21 6.10
C LEU A 118 0.56 12.35 4.91
N ALA A 119 -0.60 11.71 4.96
CA ALA A 119 -1.54 11.73 3.85
C ALA A 119 -2.18 13.12 3.69
N PRO A 120 -2.38 13.59 2.44
CA PRO A 120 -3.02 14.88 2.22
C PRO A 120 -4.50 14.88 2.59
N GLU A 121 -5.13 13.71 2.56
CA GLU A 121 -6.55 13.56 2.92
C GLU A 121 -6.80 12.18 3.50
N VAL A 122 -7.51 12.13 4.61
CA VAL A 122 -7.92 10.88 5.26
C VAL A 122 -9.44 10.80 5.24
N ILE A 123 -9.98 9.76 4.60
CA ILE A 123 -11.42 9.59 4.42
C ILE A 123 -11.92 8.24 5.04
#